data_b2abfa6a9fa1126659563fe9f16e4a31
#
_entry.id   b2abfa6a9fa1126659563fe9f16e4a31
#
_cell.length_a   1.000
_cell.length_b   1.000
_cell.length_c   1.000
_cell.angle_alpha   90.00
_cell.angle_beta   90.00
_cell.angle_gamma   90.00
#
_symmetry.space_group_name_H-M   'P 1'
#
loop_
_entity.id
_entity.type
_entity.pdbx_description
1 polymer ?
#
loop_
_entity_poly.entity_id
_entity_poly.type
_entity_poly.pdbx_seq_one_letter_code
_entity_poly.pdbx_strand_id
1 'polypeptide(L)'
;MKKWILLAVLAGTLLPAHAQLQRKYQYGVSPTENITSLEINPTFTAIDDSAGISTSGVTAKMYRVIDPNWNWGVEVPLTRFESPEKSVSGLGDITLAVNWMKPESIQGGFGYGAHMEMIAPTATDKRLGAGQVQVGPSIFALYSWPNGIFTALGYKQTMSLFGDHARDDINMGRIRYNLSYLSQNKWWIQGNLYYYHDFENSGKMELVPEVEVGTLINDGTALYVNAATHAAGNMHSKDWSVGIGFRILYL
;
A
#
# COMPACT_ATOMS: atom_id res chain seq x y z
N MET A 1 20.26 -0.79 -24.96
CA MET A 1 20.65 -1.80 -23.96
C MET A 1 20.08 -1.57 -22.55
N LYS A 2 19.39 -0.45 -22.24
CA LYS A 2 18.85 -0.16 -20.87
C LYS A 2 17.45 -0.77 -20.57
N LYS A 3 16.72 -1.28 -21.55
CA LYS A 3 15.34 -1.78 -21.38
C LYS A 3 15.21 -3.22 -20.86
N TRP A 4 16.28 -4.00 -20.85
CA TRP A 4 16.25 -5.42 -20.45
C TRP A 4 16.63 -5.69 -18.99
N ILE A 5 17.20 -4.70 -18.30
CA ILE A 5 17.65 -4.86 -16.90
C ILE A 5 16.46 -4.95 -15.94
N LEU A 6 15.37 -4.22 -16.22
CA LEU A 6 14.18 -4.25 -15.37
C LEU A 6 13.44 -5.61 -15.42
N LEU A 7 13.39 -6.25 -16.60
CA LEU A 7 12.79 -7.58 -16.75
C LEU A 7 13.64 -8.69 -16.10
N ALA A 8 14.97 -8.55 -16.10
CA ALA A 8 15.86 -9.54 -15.50
C ALA A 8 15.81 -9.55 -13.97
N VAL A 9 15.59 -8.40 -13.33
CA VAL A 9 15.41 -8.30 -11.87
C VAL A 9 14.10 -8.97 -11.44
N LEU A 10 13.04 -8.80 -12.20
CA LEU A 10 11.74 -9.47 -11.93
C LEU A 10 11.81 -10.99 -12.14
N ALA A 11 12.55 -11.48 -13.14
CA ALA A 11 12.64 -12.92 -13.44
C ALA A 11 13.54 -13.70 -12.47
N GLY A 12 14.59 -13.07 -11.93
CA GLY A 12 15.53 -13.71 -10.99
C GLY A 12 14.97 -13.98 -9.59
N THR A 13 13.78 -13.46 -9.27
CA THR A 13 13.17 -13.52 -7.94
C THR A 13 12.13 -14.64 -7.77
N LEU A 14 11.85 -15.43 -8.81
CA LEU A 14 10.83 -16.49 -8.80
C LEU A 14 11.36 -17.87 -8.31
N LEU A 15 12.34 -17.88 -7.40
CA LEU A 15 12.75 -19.14 -6.77
C LEU A 15 11.71 -19.56 -5.70
N PRO A 16 11.42 -20.88 -5.54
CA PRO A 16 10.36 -21.34 -4.66
C PRO A 16 10.58 -20.91 -3.21
N ALA A 17 9.57 -20.31 -2.63
CA ALA A 17 9.54 -19.98 -1.20
C ALA A 17 9.46 -21.27 -0.39
N HIS A 18 10.25 -21.37 0.66
CA HIS A 18 10.19 -22.47 1.62
C HIS A 18 8.84 -22.47 2.35
N ALA A 19 8.38 -23.67 2.73
CA ALA A 19 7.07 -23.98 3.30
C ALA A 19 6.50 -22.86 4.20
N GLN A 20 5.44 -22.22 3.74
CA GLN A 20 4.66 -21.28 4.51
C GLN A 20 3.76 -22.03 5.50
N LEU A 21 3.60 -21.51 6.71
CA LEU A 21 2.62 -21.99 7.66
C LEU A 21 1.22 -21.94 7.02
N GLN A 22 0.57 -23.08 6.83
CA GLN A 22 -0.80 -23.12 6.30
C GLN A 22 -1.75 -22.37 7.25
N ARG A 23 -2.26 -21.24 6.81
CA ARG A 23 -3.35 -20.51 7.48
C ARG A 23 -4.69 -20.92 6.86
N LYS A 24 -5.74 -20.83 7.66
CA LYS A 24 -7.10 -21.20 7.23
C LYS A 24 -7.62 -20.32 6.07
N TYR A 25 -7.18 -19.07 6.00
CA TYR A 25 -7.53 -18.12 4.95
C TYR A 25 -6.30 -17.29 4.57
N GLN A 26 -5.88 -17.39 3.33
CA GLN A 26 -4.74 -16.63 2.80
C GLN A 26 -5.20 -15.87 1.56
N TYR A 27 -5.60 -14.62 1.77
CA TYR A 27 -6.11 -13.74 0.72
C TYR A 27 -5.16 -12.60 0.39
N GLY A 28 -4.03 -12.49 1.12
CA GLY A 28 -3.11 -11.36 1.03
C GLY A 28 -3.73 -10.06 1.55
N VAL A 29 -4.66 -10.15 2.50
CA VAL A 29 -5.45 -9.02 3.02
C VAL A 29 -5.02 -8.64 4.43
N SER A 30 -4.71 -9.63 5.28
CA SER A 30 -4.28 -9.38 6.64
C SER A 30 -2.86 -8.81 6.68
N PRO A 31 -2.59 -7.77 7.46
CA PRO A 31 -1.25 -7.19 7.59
C PRO A 31 -0.21 -8.16 8.20
N THR A 32 -0.64 -9.27 8.77
CA THR A 32 0.24 -10.33 9.29
C THR A 32 0.36 -11.54 8.37
N GLU A 33 -0.24 -11.50 7.18
CA GLU A 33 -0.01 -12.53 6.17
C GLU A 33 1.35 -12.35 5.52
N ASN A 34 2.26 -13.28 5.84
CA ASN A 34 3.60 -13.28 5.26
C ASN A 34 3.62 -14.16 4.01
N ILE A 35 3.29 -13.56 2.87
CA ILE A 35 3.12 -14.25 1.59
C ILE A 35 4.00 -13.58 0.53
N THR A 36 4.69 -14.39 -0.29
CA THR A 36 5.30 -13.88 -1.52
C THR A 36 4.19 -13.54 -2.50
N SER A 37 4.17 -12.30 -2.98
CA SER A 37 3.12 -11.83 -3.88
C SER A 37 3.63 -10.87 -4.93
N LEU A 38 2.93 -10.85 -6.07
CA LEU A 38 3.03 -9.82 -7.09
C LEU A 38 1.65 -9.19 -7.26
N GLU A 39 1.57 -7.87 -7.17
CA GLU A 39 0.34 -7.12 -7.31
C GLU A 39 0.47 -6.07 -8.41
N ILE A 40 -0.55 -5.93 -9.23
CA ILE A 40 -0.73 -4.85 -10.19
C ILE A 40 -1.99 -4.11 -9.81
N ASN A 41 -1.86 -2.84 -9.52
CA ASN A 41 -2.95 -2.01 -9.01
C ASN A 41 -3.11 -0.73 -9.85
N PRO A 42 -3.96 -0.73 -10.89
CA PRO A 42 -4.47 0.48 -11.53
C PRO A 42 -5.29 1.33 -10.56
N THR A 43 -5.04 2.63 -10.53
CA THR A 43 -5.76 3.58 -9.69
C THR A 43 -6.10 4.85 -10.46
N PHE A 44 -7.21 5.47 -10.07
CA PHE A 44 -7.57 6.82 -10.42
C PHE A 44 -7.88 7.61 -9.16
N THR A 45 -7.37 8.83 -9.06
CA THR A 45 -7.59 9.73 -7.93
C THR A 45 -7.94 11.12 -8.45
N ALA A 46 -9.13 11.60 -8.14
CA ALA A 46 -9.48 13.00 -8.24
C ALA A 46 -8.85 13.73 -7.05
N ILE A 47 -7.89 14.61 -7.31
CA ILE A 47 -7.22 15.42 -6.28
C ILE A 47 -8.09 16.64 -5.96
N ASP A 48 -8.53 17.33 -7.00
CA ASP A 48 -9.50 18.43 -6.94
C ASP A 48 -10.42 18.29 -8.17
N ASP A 49 -11.58 17.67 -7.96
CA ASP A 49 -12.52 17.37 -9.03
C ASP A 49 -13.10 18.67 -9.64
N SER A 50 -13.29 19.69 -8.81
CA SER A 50 -13.79 21.01 -9.24
C SER A 50 -12.79 21.77 -10.11
N ALA A 51 -11.49 21.59 -9.86
CA ALA A 51 -10.42 22.17 -10.65
C ALA A 51 -9.96 21.28 -11.81
N GLY A 52 -10.51 20.07 -11.96
CA GLY A 52 -10.09 19.11 -12.97
C GLY A 52 -8.67 18.59 -12.77
N ILE A 53 -8.21 18.47 -11.50
CA ILE A 53 -6.89 17.95 -11.15
C ILE A 53 -7.02 16.50 -10.72
N SER A 54 -6.28 15.63 -11.39
CA SER A 54 -6.33 14.19 -11.10
C SER A 54 -4.98 13.51 -11.29
N THR A 55 -4.88 12.31 -10.72
CA THR A 55 -3.82 11.35 -11.05
C THR A 55 -4.43 10.02 -11.43
N SER A 56 -3.81 9.36 -12.39
CA SER A 56 -4.09 7.97 -12.72
C SER A 56 -2.79 7.21 -12.87
N GLY A 57 -2.82 5.90 -12.67
CA GLY A 57 -1.59 5.15 -12.82
C GLY A 57 -1.74 3.67 -12.53
N VAL A 58 -0.62 2.99 -12.59
CA VAL A 58 -0.50 1.58 -12.27
C VAL A 58 0.67 1.42 -11.31
N THR A 59 0.45 0.84 -10.15
CA THR A 59 1.51 0.46 -9.23
C THR A 59 1.74 -1.05 -9.32
N ALA A 60 2.99 -1.44 -9.64
CA ALA A 60 3.43 -2.81 -9.50
C ALA A 60 4.09 -2.97 -8.13
N LYS A 61 3.63 -3.96 -7.35
CA LYS A 61 4.16 -4.27 -6.02
C LYS A 61 4.61 -5.72 -5.99
N MET A 62 5.78 -5.95 -5.45
CA MET A 62 6.29 -7.30 -5.20
C MET A 62 6.71 -7.40 -3.74
N TYR A 63 6.23 -8.43 -3.07
CA TYR A 63 6.70 -8.81 -1.75
C TYR A 63 7.27 -10.22 -1.78
N ARG A 64 8.39 -10.42 -1.10
CA ARG A 64 9.06 -11.72 -1.00
C ARG A 64 9.37 -12.10 0.43
N VAL A 65 8.91 -13.27 0.82
CA VAL A 65 9.20 -13.88 2.11
C VAL A 65 10.69 -14.24 2.20
N ILE A 66 11.31 -13.88 3.31
CA ILE A 66 12.68 -14.24 3.69
C ILE A 66 12.64 -15.44 4.63
N ASP A 67 11.78 -15.34 5.66
CA ASP A 67 11.54 -16.38 6.65
C ASP A 67 10.08 -16.24 7.19
N PRO A 68 9.62 -17.07 8.14
CA PRO A 68 8.23 -17.02 8.60
C PRO A 68 7.77 -15.67 9.17
N ASN A 69 8.69 -14.79 9.56
CA ASN A 69 8.37 -13.50 10.18
C ASN A 69 8.79 -12.29 9.35
N TRP A 70 9.64 -12.48 8.32
CA TRP A 70 10.21 -11.39 7.56
C TRP A 70 9.89 -11.48 6.08
N ASN A 71 9.57 -10.35 5.48
CA ASN A 71 9.59 -10.17 4.03
C ASN A 71 10.17 -8.80 3.67
N TRP A 72 10.54 -8.66 2.41
CA TRP A 72 10.87 -7.39 1.80
C TRP A 72 9.98 -7.14 0.60
N GLY A 73 9.88 -5.89 0.20
CA GLY A 73 9.06 -5.52 -0.96
C GLY A 73 9.62 -4.35 -1.73
N VAL A 74 9.12 -4.22 -2.95
CA VAL A 74 9.35 -3.08 -3.83
C VAL A 74 8.04 -2.67 -4.47
N GLU A 75 7.80 -1.36 -4.55
CA GLU A 75 6.66 -0.78 -5.25
C GLU A 75 7.16 0.20 -6.30
N VAL A 76 6.69 0.02 -7.53
CA VAL A 76 7.07 0.83 -8.69
C VAL A 76 5.82 1.45 -9.29
N PRO A 77 5.56 2.75 -9.08
CA PRO A 77 4.42 3.44 -9.65
C PRO A 77 4.76 4.01 -11.04
N LEU A 78 3.86 3.78 -12.00
CA LEU A 78 3.77 4.51 -13.26
C LEU A 78 2.56 5.41 -13.16
N THR A 79 2.76 6.71 -13.16
CA THR A 79 1.72 7.69 -12.82
C THR A 79 1.56 8.71 -13.93
N ARG A 80 0.33 9.15 -14.12
CA ARG A 80 -0.05 10.30 -14.95
C ARG A 80 -0.74 11.32 -14.07
N PHE A 81 -0.21 12.54 -14.07
CA PHE A 81 -0.84 13.72 -13.48
C PHE A 81 -1.54 14.49 -14.59
N GLU A 82 -2.77 14.94 -14.33
CA GLU A 82 -3.57 15.76 -15.23
C GLU A 82 -4.10 16.99 -14.51
N SER A 83 -4.02 18.12 -15.18
CA SER A 83 -4.66 19.38 -14.83
C SER A 83 -5.12 20.08 -16.12
N PRO A 84 -5.99 21.10 -16.06
CA PRO A 84 -6.43 21.83 -17.25
C PRO A 84 -5.28 22.41 -18.08
N GLU A 85 -4.16 22.74 -17.45
CA GLU A 85 -3.02 23.35 -18.11
C GLU A 85 -1.97 22.33 -18.59
N LYS A 86 -1.89 21.17 -17.96
CA LYS A 86 -0.77 20.25 -18.19
C LYS A 86 -1.08 18.79 -17.83
N SER A 87 -0.60 17.90 -18.70
CA SER A 87 -0.57 16.46 -18.45
C SER A 87 0.88 15.97 -18.50
N VAL A 88 1.26 15.12 -17.55
CA VAL A 88 2.59 14.51 -17.45
C VAL A 88 2.45 13.06 -17.05
N SER A 89 3.20 12.18 -17.69
CA SER A 89 3.23 10.75 -17.37
C SER A 89 4.66 10.28 -17.20
N GLY A 90 4.90 9.37 -16.30
CA GLY A 90 6.22 8.80 -16.07
C GLY A 90 6.29 7.89 -14.85
N LEU A 91 7.52 7.61 -14.47
CA LEU A 91 7.82 6.90 -13.23
C LEU A 91 7.56 7.83 -12.04
N GLY A 92 6.94 7.32 -10.99
CA GLY A 92 6.88 7.98 -9.68
C GLY A 92 8.04 7.57 -8.78
N ASP A 93 7.91 7.85 -7.50
CA ASP A 93 8.92 7.49 -6.50
C ASP A 93 8.83 6.01 -6.14
N ILE A 94 9.95 5.29 -6.26
CA ILE A 94 10.04 3.87 -5.94
C ILE A 94 10.14 3.70 -4.44
N THR A 95 9.35 2.76 -3.91
CA THR A 95 9.38 2.39 -2.48
C THR A 95 10.05 1.03 -2.30
N LEU A 96 10.96 0.95 -1.36
CA LEU A 96 11.54 -0.29 -0.82
C LEU A 96 11.02 -0.50 0.59
N ALA A 97 10.67 -1.72 0.93
CA ALA A 97 10.08 -2.06 2.22
C ALA A 97 10.71 -3.30 2.85
N VAL A 98 10.75 -3.31 4.18
CA VAL A 98 11.04 -4.50 4.98
C VAL A 98 9.97 -4.60 6.05
N ASN A 99 9.39 -5.79 6.18
CA ASN A 99 8.35 -6.09 7.14
C ASN A 99 8.81 -7.17 8.11
N TRP A 100 8.53 -6.96 9.37
CA TRP A 100 8.58 -7.98 10.41
C TRP A 100 7.19 -8.15 11.01
N MET A 101 6.75 -9.39 11.16
CA MET A 101 5.43 -9.66 11.71
C MET A 101 5.39 -10.94 12.52
N LYS A 102 4.60 -10.92 13.58
CA LYS A 102 4.20 -12.10 14.32
C LYS A 102 2.73 -12.36 14.06
N PRO A 103 2.42 -13.39 13.27
CA PRO A 103 1.04 -13.70 12.91
C PRO A 103 0.26 -14.20 14.12
N GLU A 104 -1.06 -13.96 14.09
CA GLU A 104 -2.02 -14.59 14.96
C GLU A 104 -2.10 -16.10 14.70
N SER A 105 -2.67 -16.86 15.66
CA SER A 105 -2.88 -18.29 15.46
C SER A 105 -4.00 -18.56 14.44
N ILE A 106 -4.03 -19.77 13.86
CA ILE A 106 -5.11 -20.24 12.95
C ILE A 106 -6.49 -20.19 13.62
N GLN A 107 -6.52 -20.31 14.94
CA GLN A 107 -7.76 -20.26 15.74
C GLN A 107 -8.22 -18.84 16.05
N GLY A 108 -7.51 -17.84 15.56
CA GLY A 108 -7.68 -16.44 15.90
C GLY A 108 -6.76 -16.00 17.03
N GLY A 109 -6.81 -14.72 17.38
CA GLY A 109 -6.00 -14.14 18.42
C GLY A 109 -5.26 -12.88 17.99
N PHE A 110 -4.16 -12.60 18.68
CA PHE A 110 -3.41 -11.37 18.53
C PHE A 110 -2.22 -11.55 17.59
N GLY A 111 -2.12 -10.67 16.59
CA GLY A 111 -0.96 -10.54 15.72
C GLY A 111 -0.43 -9.11 15.75
N TYR A 112 0.84 -8.92 15.45
CA TYR A 112 1.45 -7.60 15.42
C TYR A 112 2.70 -7.59 14.53
N GLY A 113 3.16 -6.40 14.20
CA GLY A 113 4.36 -6.24 13.42
C GLY A 113 4.87 -4.82 13.32
N ALA A 114 5.99 -4.71 12.64
CA ALA A 114 6.62 -3.45 12.27
C ALA A 114 6.96 -3.46 10.78
N HIS A 115 6.94 -2.29 10.19
CA HIS A 115 7.28 -2.09 8.79
C HIS A 115 8.19 -0.87 8.68
N MET A 116 9.20 -0.96 7.85
CA MET A 116 10.07 0.14 7.47
C MET A 116 10.06 0.27 5.97
N GLU A 117 9.79 1.46 5.48
CA GLU A 117 9.93 1.77 4.06
C GLU A 117 10.93 2.89 3.82
N MET A 118 11.53 2.87 2.65
CA MET A 118 12.33 3.94 2.09
C MET A 118 11.75 4.30 0.72
N ILE A 119 11.45 5.57 0.52
CA ILE A 119 10.93 6.10 -0.74
C ILE A 119 12.06 6.87 -1.40
N ALA A 120 12.47 6.43 -2.58
CA ALA A 120 13.54 7.04 -3.35
C ALA A 120 12.97 8.07 -4.35
N PRO A 121 13.57 9.25 -4.52
CA PRO A 121 13.12 10.30 -5.43
C PRO A 121 13.44 9.95 -6.89
N THR A 122 12.80 8.91 -7.42
CA THR A 122 13.02 8.38 -8.77
C THR A 122 12.05 8.92 -9.80
N ALA A 123 11.12 9.78 -9.38
CA ALA A 123 10.12 10.35 -10.26
C ALA A 123 10.75 11.08 -11.45
N THR A 124 10.21 10.84 -12.64
CA THR A 124 10.72 11.43 -13.89
C THR A 124 10.27 12.87 -14.12
N ASP A 125 9.29 13.34 -13.37
CA ASP A 125 8.82 14.73 -13.34
C ASP A 125 8.46 15.11 -11.88
N LYS A 126 8.66 16.39 -11.54
CA LYS A 126 8.41 16.92 -10.19
C LYS A 126 6.97 16.78 -9.68
N ARG A 127 5.98 16.52 -10.53
CA ARG A 127 4.58 16.30 -10.16
C ARG A 127 4.25 14.84 -9.89
N LEU A 128 5.17 13.94 -10.21
CA LEU A 128 4.99 12.50 -10.07
C LEU A 128 5.66 11.95 -8.81
N GLY A 129 6.36 12.77 -8.05
CA GLY A 129 7.03 12.35 -6.82
C GLY A 129 7.39 13.52 -5.89
N ALA A 130 7.86 13.20 -4.71
CA ALA A 130 8.19 14.16 -3.67
C ALA A 130 9.53 14.88 -3.89
N GLY A 131 10.45 14.30 -4.66
CA GLY A 131 11.79 14.86 -4.88
C GLY A 131 12.73 14.73 -3.68
N GLN A 132 12.33 14.00 -2.65
CA GLN A 132 13.07 13.80 -1.41
C GLN A 132 13.16 12.33 -1.08
N VAL A 133 14.27 11.88 -0.50
CA VAL A 133 14.37 10.57 0.14
C VAL A 133 13.54 10.60 1.41
N GLN A 134 12.62 9.66 1.55
CA GLN A 134 11.75 9.57 2.72
C GLN A 134 11.94 8.21 3.41
N VAL A 135 11.69 8.17 4.70
CA VAL A 135 11.58 6.94 5.49
C VAL A 135 10.23 6.88 6.17
N GLY A 136 9.68 5.67 6.28
CA GLY A 136 8.36 5.43 6.85
C GLY A 136 8.34 4.29 7.85
N PRO A 137 8.84 4.47 9.10
CA PRO A 137 8.64 3.49 10.15
C PRO A 137 7.15 3.37 10.49
N SER A 138 6.69 2.13 10.68
CA SER A 138 5.34 1.87 11.17
C SER A 138 5.27 0.64 12.08
N ILE A 139 4.27 0.64 12.93
CA ILE A 139 3.90 -0.48 13.79
C ILE A 139 2.41 -0.75 13.63
N PHE A 140 2.02 -2.00 13.81
CA PHE A 140 0.61 -2.38 13.77
C PHE A 140 0.32 -3.56 14.68
N ALA A 141 -0.93 -3.65 15.07
CA ALA A 141 -1.46 -4.79 15.81
C ALA A 141 -2.83 -5.15 15.24
N LEU A 142 -3.17 -6.43 15.29
CA LEU A 142 -4.49 -6.90 14.89
C LEU A 142 -5.01 -7.93 15.90
N TYR A 143 -6.32 -8.08 15.89
CA TYR A 143 -7.01 -9.18 16.55
C TYR A 143 -7.93 -9.85 15.52
N SER A 144 -7.82 -11.18 15.41
CA SER A 144 -8.65 -11.98 14.52
C SER A 144 -9.54 -12.94 15.31
N TRP A 145 -10.76 -13.18 14.80
CA TRP A 145 -11.73 -14.13 15.32
C TRP A 145 -11.82 -15.36 14.42
N PRO A 146 -12.20 -16.52 14.94
CA PRO A 146 -12.30 -17.77 14.15
C PRO A 146 -13.28 -17.71 12.98
N ASN A 147 -14.24 -16.77 13.01
CA ASN A 147 -15.29 -16.59 12.01
C ASN A 147 -14.86 -15.77 10.77
N GLY A 148 -13.57 -15.45 10.65
CA GLY A 148 -13.02 -14.70 9.53
C GLY A 148 -13.06 -13.17 9.68
N ILE A 149 -13.52 -12.67 10.82
CA ILE A 149 -13.45 -11.24 11.14
C ILE A 149 -12.07 -10.93 11.71
N PHE A 150 -11.46 -9.81 11.33
CA PHE A 150 -10.35 -9.23 12.05
C PHE A 150 -10.44 -7.71 12.09
N THR A 151 -9.80 -7.12 13.08
CA THR A 151 -9.58 -5.68 13.16
C THR A 151 -8.10 -5.40 13.35
N ALA A 152 -7.61 -4.31 12.79
CA ALA A 152 -6.22 -3.89 12.94
C ALA A 152 -6.13 -2.39 13.21
N LEU A 153 -5.13 -2.02 13.98
CA LEU A 153 -4.74 -0.63 14.20
C LEU A 153 -3.25 -0.50 13.90
N GLY A 154 -2.89 0.50 13.10
CA GLY A 154 -1.51 0.79 12.76
C GLY A 154 -1.20 2.28 12.84
N TYR A 155 0.06 2.59 13.13
CA TYR A 155 0.62 3.91 13.05
C TYR A 155 1.84 3.90 12.14
N LYS A 156 1.95 4.91 11.27
CA LYS A 156 3.08 5.15 10.39
C LYS A 156 3.50 6.60 10.48
N GLN A 157 4.81 6.86 10.58
CA GLN A 157 5.39 8.18 10.43
C GLN A 157 6.19 8.21 9.13
N THR A 158 5.89 9.15 8.22
CA THR A 158 6.68 9.36 7.01
C THR A 158 7.44 10.67 7.15
N MET A 159 8.76 10.62 6.98
CA MET A 159 9.64 11.78 7.14
C MET A 159 10.58 11.88 5.96
N SER A 160 10.79 13.10 5.44
CA SER A 160 11.90 13.36 4.51
C SER A 160 13.23 13.40 5.27
N LEU A 161 14.30 12.92 4.63
CA LEU A 161 15.66 12.94 5.17
C LEU A 161 16.53 13.95 4.45
N PHE A 162 16.50 13.94 3.12
CA PHE A 162 17.25 14.84 2.24
C PHE A 162 16.68 14.78 0.81
N GLY A 163 17.02 15.79 0.00
CA GLY A 163 16.58 15.85 -1.41
C GLY A 163 16.51 17.27 -1.95
N ASP A 164 15.48 17.56 -2.72
CA ASP A 164 15.27 18.88 -3.34
C ASP A 164 14.87 19.91 -2.27
N HIS A 165 15.81 20.81 -1.92
CA HIS A 165 15.59 21.87 -0.93
C HIS A 165 14.58 22.95 -1.38
N ALA A 166 14.13 22.93 -2.63
CA ALA A 166 13.04 23.81 -3.11
C ALA A 166 11.65 23.28 -2.77
N ARG A 167 11.56 22.13 -2.09
CA ARG A 167 10.32 21.49 -1.63
C ARG A 167 10.23 21.50 -0.13
N ASP A 168 9.01 21.58 0.36
CA ASP A 168 8.73 21.48 1.79
C ASP A 168 9.13 20.10 2.32
N ASP A 169 9.64 20.10 3.54
CA ASP A 169 9.92 18.85 4.24
C ASP A 169 8.61 18.08 4.50
N ILE A 170 8.73 16.76 4.61
CA ILE A 170 7.61 15.88 4.87
C ILE A 170 7.76 15.31 6.28
N ASN A 171 6.72 15.48 7.08
CA ASN A 171 6.61 14.89 8.40
C ASN A 171 5.14 14.55 8.68
N MET A 172 4.71 13.39 8.16
CA MET A 172 3.31 12.95 8.09
C MET A 172 3.07 11.75 8.98
N GLY A 173 2.23 11.91 10.00
CA GLY A 173 1.68 10.81 10.78
C GLY A 173 0.43 10.22 10.12
N ARG A 174 0.29 8.90 10.12
CA ARG A 174 -0.91 8.20 9.66
C ARG A 174 -1.33 7.14 10.65
N ILE A 175 -2.56 7.25 11.15
CA ILE A 175 -3.25 6.16 11.87
C ILE A 175 -4.15 5.46 10.87
N ARG A 176 -4.10 4.13 10.83
CA ARG A 176 -5.04 3.29 10.07
C ARG A 176 -5.81 2.40 11.03
N TYR A 177 -7.11 2.52 11.03
CA TYR A 177 -8.01 1.53 11.61
C TYR A 177 -8.60 0.68 10.49
N ASN A 178 -8.63 -0.63 10.69
CA ASN A 178 -9.14 -1.59 9.72
C ASN A 178 -10.17 -2.51 10.39
N LEU A 179 -11.25 -2.81 9.67
CA LEU A 179 -12.19 -3.87 9.98
C LEU A 179 -12.42 -4.70 8.72
N SER A 180 -12.23 -6.00 8.81
CA SER A 180 -12.31 -6.91 7.67
C SER A 180 -13.11 -8.16 8.00
N TYR A 181 -13.77 -8.68 6.97
CA TYR A 181 -14.38 -9.99 6.96
C TYR A 181 -13.86 -10.81 5.78
N LEU A 182 -13.33 -11.98 6.08
CA LEU A 182 -12.84 -12.97 5.13
C LEU A 182 -13.82 -14.14 5.10
N SER A 183 -14.51 -14.32 3.97
CA SER A 183 -15.47 -15.40 3.78
C SER A 183 -14.77 -16.72 3.46
N GLN A 184 -15.32 -17.84 3.93
CA GLN A 184 -14.91 -19.19 3.48
C GLN A 184 -15.13 -19.42 1.97
N ASN A 185 -15.99 -18.63 1.34
CA ASN A 185 -16.30 -18.68 -0.08
C ASN A 185 -15.34 -17.83 -0.93
N LYS A 186 -14.12 -17.59 -0.44
CA LYS A 186 -13.02 -16.93 -1.18
C LYS A 186 -13.26 -15.46 -1.53
N TRP A 187 -14.13 -14.74 -0.83
CA TRP A 187 -14.30 -13.31 -0.99
C TRP A 187 -14.07 -12.58 0.35
N TRP A 188 -13.78 -11.31 0.28
CA TRP A 188 -13.62 -10.45 1.46
C TRP A 188 -14.23 -9.09 1.25
N ILE A 189 -14.51 -8.43 2.36
CA ILE A 189 -14.78 -7.00 2.45
C ILE A 189 -13.92 -6.41 3.54
N GLN A 190 -13.38 -5.23 3.29
CA GLN A 190 -12.51 -4.52 4.20
C GLN A 190 -12.89 -3.05 4.23
N GLY A 191 -13.09 -2.50 5.43
CA GLY A 191 -13.21 -1.08 5.70
C GLY A 191 -11.94 -0.56 6.33
N ASN A 192 -11.39 0.52 5.81
CA ASN A 192 -10.27 1.25 6.37
C ASN A 192 -10.69 2.66 6.73
N LEU A 193 -10.18 3.17 7.82
CA LEU A 193 -10.28 4.57 8.18
C LEU A 193 -8.87 5.10 8.40
N TYR A 194 -8.45 5.99 7.54
CA TYR A 194 -7.15 6.65 7.64
C TYR A 194 -7.33 8.02 8.27
N TYR A 195 -6.54 8.31 9.30
CA TYR A 195 -6.35 9.64 9.84
C TYR A 195 -4.92 10.07 9.54
N TYR A 196 -4.76 11.18 8.82
CA TYR A 196 -3.48 11.80 8.51
C TYR A 196 -3.29 13.06 9.34
N HIS A 197 -2.06 13.31 9.76
CA HIS A 197 -1.66 14.53 10.45
C HIS A 197 -0.31 14.99 9.89
N ASP A 198 -0.31 16.19 9.33
CA ASP A 198 0.89 16.83 8.78
C ASP A 198 1.51 17.73 9.85
N PHE A 199 2.68 17.32 10.35
CA PHE A 199 3.38 18.06 11.41
C PHE A 199 4.16 19.27 10.89
N GLU A 200 4.48 19.33 9.58
CA GLU A 200 5.19 20.47 8.97
C GLU A 200 4.24 21.58 8.56
N ASN A 201 3.07 21.27 8.02
CA ASN A 201 2.15 22.26 7.47
C ASN A 201 1.07 22.67 8.48
N SER A 202 1.48 23.28 9.60
CA SER A 202 0.56 23.85 10.60
C SER A 202 -0.41 22.84 11.22
N GLY A 203 -0.03 21.57 11.31
CA GLY A 203 -0.87 20.53 11.91
C GLY A 203 -2.14 20.24 11.12
N LYS A 204 -2.09 20.34 9.79
CA LYS A 204 -3.23 19.96 8.95
C LYS A 204 -3.55 18.49 9.12
N MET A 205 -4.83 18.15 9.07
CA MET A 205 -5.31 16.79 9.25
C MET A 205 -6.33 16.40 8.19
N GLU A 206 -6.44 15.11 7.93
CA GLU A 206 -7.41 14.54 6.99
C GLU A 206 -7.93 13.20 7.49
N LEU A 207 -9.22 12.96 7.28
CA LEU A 207 -9.89 11.68 7.52
C LEU A 207 -10.37 11.12 6.19
N VAL A 208 -9.90 9.91 5.86
CA VAL A 208 -10.18 9.22 4.59
C VAL A 208 -10.72 7.82 4.86
N PRO A 209 -12.03 7.58 4.76
CA PRO A 209 -12.59 6.24 4.69
C PRO A 209 -12.31 5.60 3.33
N GLU A 210 -12.08 4.29 3.37
CA GLU A 210 -11.89 3.45 2.19
C GLU A 210 -12.62 2.12 2.39
N VAL A 211 -13.19 1.61 1.32
CA VAL A 211 -13.77 0.25 1.26
C VAL A 211 -13.07 -0.53 0.16
N GLU A 212 -12.74 -1.78 0.46
CA GLU A 212 -12.22 -2.75 -0.50
C GLU A 212 -13.09 -4.00 -0.50
N VAL A 213 -13.40 -4.53 -1.67
CA VAL A 213 -14.08 -5.80 -1.86
C VAL A 213 -13.30 -6.63 -2.87
N GLY A 214 -13.07 -7.89 -2.55
CA GLY A 214 -12.32 -8.75 -3.44
C GLY A 214 -12.68 -10.23 -3.34
N THR A 215 -12.09 -11.00 -4.23
CA THR A 215 -12.28 -12.44 -4.30
C THR A 215 -11.02 -13.14 -4.79
N LEU A 216 -10.82 -14.39 -4.38
CA LEU A 216 -9.88 -15.28 -5.03
C LEU A 216 -10.55 -15.88 -6.28
N ILE A 217 -9.93 -15.67 -7.44
CA ILE A 217 -10.33 -16.29 -8.71
C ILE A 217 -9.94 -17.79 -8.70
N ASN A 218 -8.78 -18.06 -8.09
CA ASN A 218 -8.27 -19.40 -7.81
C ASN A 218 -7.44 -19.36 -6.53
N ASP A 219 -6.79 -20.44 -6.13
CA ASP A 219 -6.06 -20.51 -4.85
C ASP A 219 -4.84 -19.58 -4.77
N GLY A 220 -4.34 -19.11 -5.90
CA GLY A 220 -3.15 -18.23 -5.95
C GLY A 220 -3.40 -16.87 -6.60
N THR A 221 -4.66 -16.51 -6.91
CA THR A 221 -4.94 -15.25 -7.62
C THR A 221 -6.14 -14.54 -7.03
N ALA A 222 -5.92 -13.28 -6.68
CA ALA A 222 -6.94 -12.39 -6.13
C ALA A 222 -7.26 -11.24 -7.09
N LEU A 223 -8.52 -10.85 -7.13
CA LEU A 223 -9.02 -9.64 -7.77
C LEU A 223 -9.79 -8.83 -6.74
N TYR A 224 -9.57 -7.52 -6.69
CA TYR A 224 -10.31 -6.63 -5.81
C TYR A 224 -10.54 -5.26 -6.42
N VAL A 225 -11.50 -4.55 -5.86
CA VAL A 225 -11.76 -3.14 -6.13
C VAL A 225 -11.76 -2.38 -4.82
N ASN A 226 -11.28 -1.16 -4.83
CA ASN A 226 -11.34 -0.26 -3.68
C ASN A 226 -11.82 1.13 -4.10
N ALA A 227 -12.39 1.83 -3.14
CA ALA A 227 -12.79 3.22 -3.29
C ALA A 227 -12.56 3.96 -1.97
N ALA A 228 -12.07 5.19 -2.07
CA ALA A 228 -11.83 6.06 -0.92
C ALA A 228 -12.29 7.48 -1.22
N THR A 229 -12.61 8.25 -0.18
CA THR A 229 -13.01 9.65 -0.31
C THR A 229 -12.51 10.48 0.86
N HIS A 230 -12.30 11.77 0.64
CA HIS A 230 -12.15 12.73 1.72
C HIS A 230 -13.45 12.80 2.53
N ALA A 231 -13.35 12.71 3.86
CA ALA A 231 -14.52 12.80 4.73
C ALA A 231 -14.50 14.04 5.62
N ALA A 232 -13.33 14.44 6.11
CA ALA A 232 -13.17 15.58 6.99
C ALA A 232 -11.71 16.01 7.09
N GLY A 233 -11.49 17.24 7.55
CA GLY A 233 -10.17 17.80 7.81
C GLY A 233 -9.89 19.04 6.97
N ASN A 234 -8.74 19.67 7.23
CA ASN A 234 -8.26 20.88 6.53
C ASN A 234 -7.06 20.57 5.61
N MET A 235 -6.56 19.35 5.60
CA MET A 235 -5.73 18.80 4.55
C MET A 235 -6.66 18.14 3.53
N HIS A 236 -6.34 18.28 2.25
CA HIS A 236 -7.16 17.76 1.18
C HIS A 236 -6.24 17.08 0.15
N SER A 237 -5.97 15.80 0.36
CA SER A 237 -5.09 15.04 -0.53
C SER A 237 -5.82 14.50 -1.76
N LYS A 238 -7.14 14.36 -1.67
CA LYS A 238 -8.02 13.90 -2.73
C LYS A 238 -9.49 14.20 -2.41
N ASP A 239 -10.31 14.33 -3.43
CA ASP A 239 -11.76 14.27 -3.31
C ASP A 239 -12.23 12.81 -3.19
N TRP A 240 -11.81 11.98 -4.13
CA TRP A 240 -12.09 10.55 -4.15
C TRP A 240 -11.05 9.78 -4.95
N SER A 241 -11.03 8.48 -4.76
CA SER A 241 -10.20 7.57 -5.56
C SER A 241 -10.87 6.22 -5.74
N VAL A 242 -10.55 5.55 -6.85
CA VAL A 242 -10.93 4.16 -7.11
C VAL A 242 -9.71 3.39 -7.60
N GLY A 243 -9.68 2.10 -7.30
CA GLY A 243 -8.63 1.21 -7.76
C GLY A 243 -9.19 -0.18 -8.07
N ILE A 244 -8.47 -0.88 -8.94
CA ILE A 244 -8.66 -2.29 -9.21
C ILE A 244 -7.33 -2.96 -8.95
N GLY A 245 -7.30 -4.05 -8.18
CA GLY A 245 -6.06 -4.77 -7.91
C GLY A 245 -6.14 -6.21 -8.38
N PHE A 246 -5.06 -6.64 -9.00
CA PHE A 246 -4.83 -8.03 -9.36
C PHE A 246 -3.59 -8.50 -8.61
N ARG A 247 -3.73 -9.55 -7.80
CA ARG A 247 -2.66 -10.07 -6.94
C ARG A 247 -2.43 -11.54 -7.20
N ILE A 248 -1.19 -11.93 -7.47
CA ILE A 248 -0.74 -13.31 -7.54
C ILE A 248 -0.08 -13.63 -6.20
N LEU A 249 -0.56 -14.68 -5.56
CA LEU A 249 -0.08 -15.18 -4.27
C LEU A 249 0.73 -16.45 -4.52
N TYR A 250 1.97 -16.47 -4.10
CA TYR A 250 2.83 -17.65 -4.16
C TYR A 250 2.80 -18.32 -2.77
N LEU A 251 1.94 -19.31 -2.63
CA LEU A 251 1.71 -20.09 -1.41
C LEU A 251 2.78 -21.16 -1.20
#